data_2242d353b20c7d3f822b259ff2902e5c
#
_entry.id   2242d353b20c7d3f822b259ff2902e5c
#
_cell.length_a   1.000
_cell.length_b   1.000
_cell.length_c   1.000
_cell.angle_alpha   90.00
_cell.angle_beta   90.00
_cell.angle_gamma   90.00
#
_symmetry.space_group_name_H-M   'P 1'
#
loop_
_entity.id
_entity.type
_entity.pdbx_description
1 polymer ?
#
loop_
_entity_poly.entity_id
_entity_poly.type
_entity_poly.pdbx_seq_one_letter_code
_entity_poly.pdbx_strand_id
1 'polypeptide(L)'
;MALFERETDEFRPDLASQALSVIAIENDFVANVYDKLASVYDLIFGPILHPGRLVALERIGIVPGDRVLEVGVGTGINASLYPDYCHVTGIDFSSSMLEKARVRIGRKGLSHVRLMQMDAQALKFADDSFDIVYAPYLVNCVPDPVQVVREMRRVCRPGGKIVILNHFRNTSPLLSRLDRALSPLTVHIGFKSDLDLPGFLAQAELRPLSIEKVSVPPLWSLVISTKDLH
;
A
#
# COMPACT_ATOMS: atom_id res chain seq x y z
N MET A 1 -10.06 -47.23 43.45
CA MET A 1 -8.90 -47.19 42.58
C MET A 1 -9.41 -46.83 41.22
N ALA A 2 -9.48 -45.54 40.90
CA ALA A 2 -9.98 -45.02 39.66
C ALA A 2 -8.86 -44.12 39.03
N LEU A 3 -8.38 -44.52 37.88
CA LEU A 3 -7.36 -43.85 37.08
C LEU A 3 -7.98 -42.63 36.46
N PHE A 4 -7.41 -41.47 36.74
CA PHE A 4 -7.65 -40.24 36.00
C PHE A 4 -6.70 -40.22 34.80
N GLU A 5 -7.23 -40.46 33.60
CA GLU A 5 -6.56 -40.12 32.35
C GLU A 5 -6.65 -38.61 32.15
N ARG A 6 -5.50 -37.99 31.99
CA ARG A 6 -5.38 -36.58 31.56
C ARG A 6 -5.52 -36.54 30.04
N GLU A 7 -6.63 -36.01 29.56
CA GLU A 7 -6.74 -35.53 28.19
C GLU A 7 -5.73 -34.42 27.97
N THR A 8 -4.80 -34.65 27.09
CA THR A 8 -3.90 -33.63 26.54
C THR A 8 -4.71 -32.74 25.62
N ASP A 9 -4.92 -31.50 26.03
CA ASP A 9 -5.53 -30.45 25.23
C ASP A 9 -4.64 -30.17 24.01
N GLU A 10 -4.99 -30.79 22.87
CA GLU A 10 -4.35 -30.53 21.59
C GLU A 10 -4.68 -29.09 21.18
N PHE A 11 -3.65 -28.25 21.22
CA PHE A 11 -3.66 -26.89 20.72
C PHE A 11 -4.16 -26.88 19.26
N ARG A 12 -5.46 -26.57 19.07
CA ARG A 12 -6.04 -26.30 17.77
C ARG A 12 -5.64 -24.90 17.35
N PRO A 13 -4.85 -24.74 16.27
CA PRO A 13 -4.56 -23.41 15.76
C PRO A 13 -5.88 -22.75 15.34
N ASP A 14 -6.04 -21.50 15.77
CA ASP A 14 -7.22 -20.68 15.57
C ASP A 14 -7.66 -20.66 14.09
N LEU A 15 -8.92 -20.99 13.85
CA LEU A 15 -9.55 -20.96 12.52
C LEU A 15 -9.44 -19.58 11.85
N ALA A 16 -9.28 -18.52 12.61
CA ALA A 16 -9.00 -17.17 12.11
C ALA A 16 -7.61 -17.06 11.47
N SER A 17 -6.60 -17.75 12.01
CA SER A 17 -5.25 -17.83 11.42
C SER A 17 -5.24 -18.63 10.11
N GLN A 18 -6.07 -19.67 10.02
CA GLN A 18 -6.21 -20.46 8.78
C GLN A 18 -7.01 -19.72 7.70
N ALA A 19 -8.01 -18.91 8.07
CA ALA A 19 -8.76 -18.09 7.11
C ALA A 19 -7.91 -16.99 6.47
N LEU A 20 -6.90 -16.48 7.16
CA LEU A 20 -5.94 -15.52 6.60
C LEU A 20 -4.94 -16.16 5.62
N SER A 21 -4.67 -17.47 5.75
CA SER A 21 -3.75 -18.19 4.86
C SER A 21 -4.36 -18.59 3.51
N VAL A 22 -5.68 -18.56 3.37
CA VAL A 22 -6.39 -19.05 2.17
C VAL A 22 -6.45 -18.01 1.04
N ILE A 23 -6.09 -16.74 1.29
CA ILE A 23 -6.05 -15.69 0.25
C ILE A 23 -4.67 -15.01 0.24
N ALA A 24 -3.61 -15.77 0.22
CA ALA A 24 -2.31 -15.25 -0.17
C ALA A 24 -2.35 -15.02 -1.69
N ILE A 25 -2.51 -13.76 -2.10
CA ILE A 25 -2.28 -13.38 -3.49
C ILE A 25 -0.77 -13.50 -3.69
N GLU A 26 -0.32 -14.45 -4.51
CA GLU A 26 1.10 -14.58 -4.84
C GLU A 26 1.55 -13.35 -5.65
N ASN A 27 2.74 -12.82 -5.35
CA ASN A 27 3.30 -11.65 -6.05
C ASN A 27 3.31 -11.84 -7.57
N ASP A 28 3.62 -13.05 -8.04
CA ASP A 28 3.67 -13.38 -9.47
C ASP A 28 2.29 -13.34 -10.14
N PHE A 29 1.23 -13.75 -9.42
CA PHE A 29 -0.13 -13.65 -9.92
C PHE A 29 -0.54 -12.18 -10.08
N VAL A 30 -0.28 -11.36 -9.05
CA VAL A 30 -0.57 -9.92 -9.07
C VAL A 30 0.21 -9.24 -10.19
N ALA A 31 1.51 -9.50 -10.32
CA ALA A 31 2.35 -8.96 -11.39
C ALA A 31 1.79 -9.32 -12.77
N ASN A 32 1.43 -10.58 -13.02
CA ASN A 32 0.86 -11.04 -14.29
C ASN A 32 -0.48 -10.37 -14.64
N VAL A 33 -1.34 -10.12 -13.64
CA VAL A 33 -2.61 -9.41 -13.84
C VAL A 33 -2.32 -7.95 -14.22
N TYR A 34 -1.45 -7.28 -13.48
CA TYR A 34 -1.08 -5.89 -13.75
C TYR A 34 -0.31 -5.72 -15.05
N ASP A 35 0.52 -6.69 -15.45
CA ASP A 35 1.23 -6.69 -16.72
C ASP A 35 0.25 -6.69 -17.91
N LYS A 36 -0.80 -7.50 -17.84
CA LYS A 36 -1.86 -7.54 -18.87
C LYS A 36 -2.74 -6.29 -18.86
N LEU A 37 -3.03 -5.76 -17.67
CA LEU A 37 -3.87 -4.58 -17.50
C LEU A 37 -3.12 -3.27 -17.69
N ALA A 38 -1.79 -3.28 -17.62
CA ALA A 38 -0.97 -2.07 -17.63
C ALA A 38 -1.27 -1.12 -18.79
N SER A 39 -1.71 -1.63 -19.97
CA SER A 39 -2.05 -0.79 -21.13
C SER A 39 -3.36 -0.03 -20.97
N VAL A 40 -4.28 -0.55 -20.18
CA VAL A 40 -5.64 -0.01 -19.99
C VAL A 40 -5.80 0.58 -18.59
N TYR A 41 -4.87 0.24 -17.67
CA TYR A 41 -4.92 0.62 -16.26
C TYR A 41 -5.04 2.14 -16.07
N ASP A 42 -4.19 2.91 -16.74
CA ASP A 42 -4.18 4.37 -16.63
C ASP A 42 -5.47 5.01 -17.17
N LEU A 43 -6.06 4.42 -18.20
CA LEU A 43 -7.28 4.93 -18.82
C LEU A 43 -8.49 4.73 -17.91
N ILE A 44 -8.58 3.56 -17.26
CA ILE A 44 -9.73 3.20 -16.42
C ILE A 44 -9.58 3.78 -15.01
N PHE A 45 -8.43 3.51 -14.37
CA PHE A 45 -8.21 3.84 -12.96
C PHE A 45 -7.58 5.23 -12.74
N GLY A 46 -6.90 5.78 -13.76
CA GLY A 46 -6.29 7.10 -13.68
C GLY A 46 -7.26 8.16 -13.17
N PRO A 47 -8.38 8.43 -13.86
CA PRO A 47 -9.34 9.46 -13.46
C PRO A 47 -9.97 9.21 -12.09
N ILE A 48 -10.27 7.95 -11.75
CA ILE A 48 -10.94 7.57 -10.50
C ILE A 48 -10.01 7.76 -9.28
N LEU A 49 -8.73 7.44 -9.44
CA LEU A 49 -7.74 7.45 -8.37
C LEU A 49 -7.00 8.81 -8.27
N HIS A 50 -7.08 9.64 -9.31
CA HIS A 50 -6.32 10.90 -9.38
C HIS A 50 -6.68 11.92 -8.29
N PRO A 51 -7.96 12.17 -7.95
CA PRO A 51 -8.31 13.12 -6.90
C PRO A 51 -7.69 12.78 -5.54
N GLY A 52 -7.70 11.50 -5.16
CA GLY A 52 -7.09 11.03 -3.92
C GLY A 52 -5.58 11.27 -3.89
N ARG A 53 -4.89 11.10 -5.03
CA ARG A 53 -3.45 11.37 -5.15
C ARG A 53 -3.11 12.85 -4.93
N LEU A 54 -3.89 13.76 -5.51
CA LEU A 54 -3.70 15.20 -5.34
C LEU A 54 -3.85 15.60 -3.88
N VAL A 55 -4.93 15.16 -3.23
CA VAL A 55 -5.14 15.44 -1.80
C VAL A 55 -4.03 14.84 -0.96
N ALA A 56 -3.60 13.61 -1.24
CA ALA A 56 -2.52 12.98 -0.49
C ALA A 56 -1.22 13.78 -0.55
N LEU A 57 -0.80 14.19 -1.75
CA LEU A 57 0.44 14.96 -1.92
C LEU A 57 0.37 16.35 -1.27
N GLU A 58 -0.80 17.00 -1.30
CA GLU A 58 -1.02 18.25 -0.56
C GLU A 58 -0.87 18.03 0.95
N ARG A 59 -1.50 16.98 1.50
CA ARG A 59 -1.43 16.65 2.94
C ARG A 59 -0.07 16.18 3.41
N ILE A 60 0.68 15.50 2.55
CA ILE A 60 2.06 15.10 2.82
C ILE A 60 2.93 16.33 3.15
N GLY A 61 2.72 17.44 2.43
CA GLY A 61 3.45 18.68 2.68
C GLY A 61 4.96 18.49 2.47
N ILE A 62 5.36 18.10 1.26
CA ILE A 62 6.76 17.89 0.87
C ILE A 62 7.51 19.22 0.93
N VAL A 63 8.69 19.23 1.52
CA VAL A 63 9.56 20.42 1.61
C VAL A 63 10.82 20.24 0.76
N PRO A 64 11.51 21.34 0.40
CA PRO A 64 12.75 21.26 -0.39
C PRO A 64 13.80 20.36 0.25
N GLY A 65 14.33 19.44 -0.56
CA GLY A 65 15.34 18.47 -0.14
C GLY A 65 14.81 17.16 0.43
N ASP A 66 13.50 17.01 0.64
CA ASP A 66 12.94 15.75 1.12
C ASP A 66 13.27 14.57 0.20
N ARG A 67 13.65 13.46 0.82
CA ARG A 67 13.81 12.15 0.17
C ARG A 67 12.51 11.38 0.32
N VAL A 68 11.80 11.20 -0.78
CA VAL A 68 10.50 10.54 -0.84
C VAL A 68 10.67 9.14 -1.42
N LEU A 69 10.19 8.11 -0.73
CA LEU A 69 10.01 6.77 -1.28
C LEU A 69 8.53 6.57 -1.65
N GLU A 70 8.23 6.35 -2.92
CA GLU A 70 6.93 5.85 -3.36
C GLU A 70 6.98 4.35 -3.53
N VAL A 71 6.19 3.63 -2.73
CA VAL A 71 6.08 2.17 -2.74
C VAL A 71 4.88 1.77 -3.61
N GLY A 72 5.14 1.01 -4.69
CA GLY A 72 4.13 0.68 -5.70
C GLY A 72 3.90 1.84 -6.68
N VAL A 73 4.97 2.33 -7.31
CA VAL A 73 4.89 3.48 -8.22
C VAL A 73 4.08 3.20 -9.49
N GLY A 74 3.89 1.93 -9.84
CA GLY A 74 3.15 1.48 -11.01
C GLY A 74 3.66 2.12 -12.30
N THR A 75 2.75 2.68 -13.09
CA THR A 75 3.06 3.37 -14.35
C THR A 75 3.61 4.80 -14.16
N GLY A 76 3.90 5.20 -12.91
CA GLY A 76 4.49 6.50 -12.60
C GLY A 76 3.53 7.69 -12.74
N ILE A 77 2.23 7.51 -12.51
CA ILE A 77 1.25 8.60 -12.60
C ILE A 77 1.60 9.73 -11.63
N ASN A 78 2.00 9.39 -10.39
CA ASN A 78 2.36 10.38 -9.38
C ASN A 78 3.65 11.12 -9.69
N ALA A 79 4.54 10.56 -10.50
CA ALA A 79 5.86 11.12 -10.75
C ALA A 79 5.82 12.62 -11.16
N SER A 80 4.81 13.01 -11.92
CA SER A 80 4.63 14.39 -12.36
C SER A 80 3.88 15.30 -11.37
N LEU A 81 3.47 14.75 -10.24
CA LEU A 81 2.78 15.50 -9.18
C LEU A 81 3.75 15.90 -8.08
N TYR A 82 4.91 15.25 -8.00
CA TYR A 82 5.95 15.62 -7.05
C TYR A 82 6.65 16.91 -7.49
N PRO A 83 6.93 17.84 -6.57
CA PRO A 83 7.72 19.02 -6.88
C PRO A 83 9.16 18.64 -7.22
N ASP A 84 9.80 19.41 -8.08
CA ASP A 84 11.16 19.18 -8.57
C ASP A 84 12.26 19.44 -7.53
N TYR A 85 11.92 20.09 -6.44
CA TYR A 85 12.83 20.39 -5.33
C TYR A 85 12.98 19.24 -4.32
N CYS A 86 12.30 18.10 -4.51
CA CYS A 86 12.48 16.88 -3.70
C CYS A 86 13.15 15.77 -4.51
N HIS A 87 13.60 14.70 -3.83
CA HIS A 87 14.21 13.53 -4.44
C HIS A 87 13.26 12.32 -4.29
N VAL A 88 12.71 11.87 -5.40
CA VAL A 88 11.76 10.75 -5.39
C VAL A 88 12.45 9.47 -5.82
N THR A 89 12.29 8.41 -5.03
CA THR A 89 12.59 7.04 -5.42
C THR A 89 11.26 6.27 -5.52
N GLY A 90 10.91 5.83 -6.71
CA GLY A 90 9.74 4.98 -6.95
C GLY A 90 10.14 3.52 -7.09
N ILE A 91 9.47 2.63 -6.36
CA ILE A 91 9.68 1.19 -6.51
C ILE A 91 8.40 0.49 -6.95
N ASP A 92 8.57 -0.59 -7.71
CA ASP A 92 7.49 -1.50 -8.08
C ASP A 92 8.05 -2.91 -8.27
N PHE A 93 7.23 -3.93 -8.05
CA PHE A 93 7.59 -5.31 -8.32
C PHE A 93 7.55 -5.65 -9.81
N SER A 94 6.59 -5.07 -10.55
CA SER A 94 6.37 -5.30 -11.97
C SER A 94 7.36 -4.52 -12.85
N SER A 95 8.15 -5.24 -13.63
CA SER A 95 9.06 -4.64 -14.61
C SER A 95 8.32 -3.91 -15.73
N SER A 96 7.16 -4.40 -16.14
CA SER A 96 6.35 -3.80 -17.21
C SER A 96 5.72 -2.47 -16.78
N MET A 97 5.31 -2.36 -15.51
CA MET A 97 4.85 -1.10 -14.93
C MET A 97 5.99 -0.07 -14.89
N LEU A 98 7.18 -0.49 -14.45
CA LEU A 98 8.35 0.38 -14.41
C LEU A 98 8.80 0.84 -15.78
N GLU A 99 8.66 0.01 -16.82
CA GLU A 99 8.98 0.43 -18.19
C GLU A 99 8.08 1.59 -18.64
N LYS A 100 6.77 1.51 -18.39
CA LYS A 100 5.84 2.61 -18.66
C LYS A 100 6.15 3.85 -17.84
N ALA A 101 6.52 3.66 -16.56
CA ALA A 101 6.96 4.76 -15.72
C ALA A 101 8.22 5.46 -16.26
N ARG A 102 9.22 4.68 -16.73
CA ARG A 102 10.44 5.24 -17.38
C ARG A 102 10.10 6.08 -18.59
N VAL A 103 9.23 5.56 -19.47
CA VAL A 103 8.77 6.32 -20.65
C VAL A 103 8.08 7.61 -20.25
N ARG A 104 7.21 7.58 -19.24
CA ARG A 104 6.50 8.76 -18.75
C ARG A 104 7.46 9.81 -18.16
N ILE A 105 8.37 9.38 -17.30
CA ILE A 105 9.38 10.22 -16.65
C ILE A 105 10.29 10.86 -17.69
N GLY A 106 10.78 10.07 -18.66
CA GLY A 106 11.62 10.55 -19.74
C GLY A 106 10.93 11.59 -20.63
N ARG A 107 9.67 11.33 -21.02
CA ARG A 107 8.88 12.29 -21.83
C ARG A 107 8.63 13.63 -21.14
N LYS A 108 8.54 13.61 -19.80
CA LYS A 108 8.30 14.83 -18.99
C LYS A 108 9.57 15.46 -18.42
N GLY A 109 10.74 14.86 -18.65
CA GLY A 109 12.02 15.38 -18.16
C GLY A 109 12.14 15.41 -16.63
N LEU A 110 11.53 14.47 -15.92
CA LEU A 110 11.48 14.46 -14.45
C LEU A 110 12.78 13.89 -13.86
N SER A 111 13.84 14.68 -13.86
CA SER A 111 15.20 14.27 -13.43
C SER A 111 15.32 13.98 -11.92
N HIS A 112 14.40 14.49 -11.11
CA HIS A 112 14.34 14.29 -9.66
C HIS A 112 13.71 12.93 -9.26
N VAL A 113 13.23 12.12 -10.23
CA VAL A 113 12.57 10.83 -10.00
C VAL A 113 13.44 9.68 -10.47
N ARG A 114 13.72 8.73 -9.59
CA ARG A 114 14.45 7.48 -9.89
C ARG A 114 13.51 6.28 -9.71
N LEU A 115 13.68 5.25 -10.56
CA LEU A 115 12.87 4.04 -10.51
C LEU A 115 13.73 2.81 -10.25
N MET A 116 13.25 1.91 -9.38
CA MET A 116 13.91 0.64 -9.05
C MET A 116 12.89 -0.50 -9.01
N GLN A 117 13.27 -1.67 -9.53
CA GLN A 117 12.47 -2.88 -9.34
C GLN A 117 12.79 -3.48 -7.97
N MET A 118 11.74 -3.67 -7.13
CA MET A 118 11.93 -4.12 -5.76
C MET A 118 10.63 -4.69 -5.19
N ASP A 119 10.76 -5.70 -4.32
CA ASP A 119 9.64 -6.18 -3.50
C ASP A 119 9.44 -5.23 -2.31
N ALA A 120 8.21 -4.76 -2.14
CA ALA A 120 7.83 -3.88 -1.04
C ALA A 120 7.91 -4.57 0.34
N GLN A 121 7.88 -5.92 0.37
CA GLN A 121 8.00 -6.71 1.60
C GLN A 121 9.44 -6.90 2.06
N ALA A 122 10.43 -6.52 1.23
CA ALA A 122 11.87 -6.69 1.50
C ALA A 122 12.66 -5.53 0.87
N LEU A 123 12.54 -4.33 1.43
CA LEU A 123 13.16 -3.12 0.90
C LEU A 123 14.68 -3.14 1.05
N LYS A 124 15.41 -2.99 -0.06
CA LYS A 124 16.89 -2.97 -0.09
C LYS A 124 17.45 -1.56 0.17
N PHE A 125 16.89 -0.87 1.16
CA PHE A 125 17.38 0.42 1.64
C PHE A 125 17.82 0.27 3.10
N ALA A 126 18.77 1.09 3.51
CA ALA A 126 19.16 1.19 4.91
C ALA A 126 18.01 1.75 5.75
N ASP A 127 18.04 1.51 7.05
CA ASP A 127 17.14 2.12 8.00
C ASP A 127 17.25 3.66 7.90
N ASP A 128 16.17 4.35 8.17
CA ASP A 128 16.14 5.82 8.28
C ASP A 128 16.58 6.59 7.00
N SER A 129 16.38 5.96 5.82
CA SER A 129 16.85 6.48 4.54
C SER A 129 15.95 7.58 3.94
N PHE A 130 14.69 7.67 4.34
CA PHE A 130 13.69 8.54 3.71
C PHE A 130 12.99 9.45 4.71
N ASP A 131 12.70 10.67 4.28
CA ASP A 131 11.95 11.65 5.06
C ASP A 131 10.44 11.36 4.99
N ILE A 132 9.99 10.83 3.85
CA ILE A 132 8.60 10.47 3.55
C ILE A 132 8.58 9.10 2.86
N VAL A 133 7.73 8.19 3.34
CA VAL A 133 7.44 6.90 2.69
C VAL A 133 5.95 6.82 2.39
N TYR A 134 5.59 6.76 1.11
CA TYR A 134 4.22 6.85 0.62
C TYR A 134 3.82 5.62 -0.18
N ALA A 135 2.72 5.00 0.17
CA ALA A 135 2.14 3.84 -0.51
C ALA A 135 0.72 4.16 -1.03
N PRO A 136 0.58 4.64 -2.28
CA PRO A 136 -0.70 4.87 -2.91
C PRO A 136 -1.29 3.59 -3.51
N TYR A 137 -2.47 3.17 -3.02
CA TYR A 137 -3.27 2.06 -3.57
C TYR A 137 -2.55 0.71 -3.63
N LEU A 138 -1.55 0.50 -2.76
CA LEU A 138 -0.69 -0.68 -2.77
C LEU A 138 -1.13 -1.77 -1.78
N VAL A 139 -1.48 -1.40 -0.53
CA VAL A 139 -1.60 -2.39 0.56
C VAL A 139 -2.68 -3.45 0.33
N ASN A 140 -3.66 -3.19 -0.53
CA ASN A 140 -4.67 -4.19 -0.93
C ASN A 140 -4.19 -5.13 -2.05
N CYS A 141 -3.02 -4.87 -2.65
CA CYS A 141 -2.50 -5.60 -3.80
C CYS A 141 -1.26 -6.44 -3.46
N VAL A 142 -0.88 -6.51 -2.18
CA VAL A 142 0.30 -7.26 -1.73
C VAL A 142 -0.11 -8.47 -0.90
N PRO A 143 0.71 -9.54 -0.87
CA PRO A 143 0.46 -10.72 -0.04
C PRO A 143 0.40 -10.38 1.45
N ASP A 144 1.42 -9.69 1.97
CA ASP A 144 1.52 -9.27 3.37
C ASP A 144 1.60 -7.74 3.51
N PRO A 145 0.44 -7.06 3.65
CA PRO A 145 0.41 -5.61 3.83
C PRO A 145 1.04 -5.14 5.14
N VAL A 146 1.02 -5.96 6.18
CA VAL A 146 1.63 -5.64 7.48
C VAL A 146 3.14 -5.60 7.36
N GLN A 147 3.73 -6.59 6.67
CA GLN A 147 5.17 -6.61 6.40
C GLN A 147 5.62 -5.41 5.55
N VAL A 148 4.83 -5.03 4.53
CA VAL A 148 5.11 -3.82 3.75
C VAL A 148 5.18 -2.58 4.64
N VAL A 149 4.22 -2.39 5.56
CA VAL A 149 4.23 -1.24 6.47
C VAL A 149 5.39 -1.29 7.47
N ARG A 150 5.78 -2.48 7.94
CA ARG A 150 6.99 -2.64 8.77
C ARG A 150 8.25 -2.19 8.03
N GLU A 151 8.40 -2.57 6.76
CA GLU A 151 9.50 -2.12 5.92
C GLU A 151 9.44 -0.61 5.64
N MET A 152 8.27 -0.06 5.35
CA MET A 152 8.06 1.39 5.22
C MET A 152 8.52 2.12 6.50
N ARG A 153 8.13 1.60 7.66
CA ARG A 153 8.52 2.16 8.96
C ARG A 153 10.04 2.06 9.19
N ARG A 154 10.65 0.93 8.83
CA ARG A 154 12.11 0.72 8.97
C ARG A 154 12.90 1.75 8.17
N VAL A 155 12.55 1.94 6.90
CA VAL A 155 13.30 2.84 6.00
C VAL A 155 12.93 4.32 6.18
N CYS A 156 11.83 4.64 6.84
CA CYS A 156 11.46 6.00 7.22
C CYS A 156 12.33 6.46 8.39
N ARG A 157 12.86 7.70 8.35
CA ARG A 157 13.64 8.24 9.47
C ARG A 157 12.76 8.55 10.70
N PRO A 158 13.33 8.63 11.91
CA PRO A 158 12.62 9.16 13.08
C PRO A 158 12.02 10.55 12.78
N GLY A 159 10.77 10.76 13.15
CA GLY A 159 10.00 11.97 12.82
C GLY A 159 9.60 12.11 11.35
N GLY A 160 9.99 11.17 10.48
CA GLY A 160 9.55 11.12 9.08
C GLY A 160 8.10 10.66 8.94
N LYS A 161 7.50 10.90 7.77
CA LYS A 161 6.09 10.60 7.49
C LYS A 161 5.92 9.26 6.81
N ILE A 162 4.97 8.46 7.29
CA ILE A 162 4.50 7.22 6.66
C ILE A 162 3.08 7.47 6.22
N VAL A 163 2.82 7.35 4.91
CA VAL A 163 1.56 7.74 4.30
C VAL A 163 0.99 6.58 3.51
N ILE A 164 -0.27 6.24 3.76
CA ILE A 164 -0.99 5.19 3.05
C ILE A 164 -2.27 5.77 2.49
N LEU A 165 -2.44 5.69 1.18
CA LEU A 165 -3.68 6.03 0.50
C LEU A 165 -4.29 4.74 -0.06
N ASN A 166 -5.41 4.28 0.52
CA ASN A 166 -5.97 3.01 0.11
C ASN A 166 -7.48 2.90 0.38
N HIS A 167 -8.12 1.87 -0.20
CA HIS A 167 -9.45 1.46 0.20
C HIS A 167 -9.36 0.58 1.45
N PHE A 168 -10.21 0.87 2.44
CA PHE A 168 -10.40 0.02 3.60
C PHE A 168 -11.89 -0.27 3.75
N ARG A 169 -12.21 -1.42 4.35
CA ARG A 169 -13.58 -1.84 4.56
C ARG A 169 -14.42 -0.74 5.21
N ASN A 170 -15.57 -0.47 4.62
CA ASN A 170 -16.48 0.53 5.15
C ASN A 170 -17.14 0.04 6.45
N THR A 171 -17.25 0.95 7.42
CA THR A 171 -17.96 0.70 8.69
C THR A 171 -19.49 0.79 8.53
N SER A 172 -19.98 1.40 7.45
CA SER A 172 -21.40 1.44 7.13
C SER A 172 -21.93 0.05 6.76
N PRO A 173 -22.99 -0.46 7.42
CA PRO A 173 -23.52 -1.81 7.17
C PRO A 173 -23.93 -2.05 5.72
N LEU A 174 -24.46 -1.02 5.05
CA LEU A 174 -24.91 -1.10 3.65
C LEU A 174 -23.71 -1.20 2.69
N LEU A 175 -22.73 -0.30 2.84
CA LEU A 175 -21.54 -0.27 2.01
C LEU A 175 -20.66 -1.52 2.25
N SER A 176 -20.56 -1.99 3.50
CA SER A 176 -19.81 -3.21 3.81
C SER A 176 -20.44 -4.49 3.23
N ARG A 177 -21.77 -4.52 3.03
CA ARG A 177 -22.44 -5.60 2.30
C ARG A 177 -22.12 -5.56 0.80
N LEU A 178 -22.07 -4.37 0.23
CA LEU A 178 -21.70 -4.16 -1.17
C LEU A 178 -20.22 -4.54 -1.39
N ASP A 179 -19.32 -4.10 -0.52
CA ASP A 179 -17.89 -4.45 -0.55
C ASP A 179 -17.71 -5.99 -0.51
N ARG A 180 -18.43 -6.68 0.39
CA ARG A 180 -18.37 -8.15 0.47
C ARG A 180 -18.97 -8.85 -0.77
N ALA A 181 -20.02 -8.29 -1.36
CA ALA A 181 -20.61 -8.87 -2.57
C ALA A 181 -19.68 -8.71 -3.78
N LEU A 182 -18.89 -7.63 -3.85
CA LEU A 182 -17.95 -7.36 -4.94
C LEU A 182 -16.55 -7.98 -4.70
N SER A 183 -16.22 -8.34 -3.45
CA SER A 183 -14.92 -8.90 -3.07
C SER A 183 -14.48 -10.10 -3.93
N PRO A 184 -15.32 -11.10 -4.23
CA PRO A 184 -14.93 -12.22 -5.08
C PRO A 184 -14.51 -11.78 -6.50
N LEU A 185 -15.10 -10.70 -7.01
CA LEU A 185 -14.77 -10.16 -8.33
C LEU A 185 -13.45 -9.37 -8.30
N THR A 186 -13.23 -8.61 -7.22
CA THR A 186 -12.03 -7.77 -7.07
C THR A 186 -10.76 -8.57 -6.78
N VAL A 187 -10.88 -9.72 -6.11
CA VAL A 187 -9.76 -10.66 -5.89
C VAL A 187 -9.16 -11.15 -7.21
N HIS A 188 -10.00 -11.39 -8.24
CA HIS A 188 -9.52 -11.81 -9.56
C HIS A 188 -8.68 -10.77 -10.29
N ILE A 189 -8.75 -9.51 -9.88
CA ILE A 189 -7.91 -8.41 -10.38
C ILE A 189 -6.82 -8.02 -9.37
N GLY A 190 -6.51 -8.88 -8.39
CA GLY A 190 -5.42 -8.66 -7.44
C GLY A 190 -5.72 -7.61 -6.36
N PHE A 191 -7.00 -7.36 -6.03
CA PHE A 191 -7.40 -6.33 -5.07
C PHE A 191 -8.20 -6.92 -3.91
N LYS A 192 -7.74 -6.71 -2.66
CA LYS A 192 -8.46 -7.08 -1.43
C LYS A 192 -9.30 -5.90 -0.95
N SER A 193 -10.62 -5.99 -1.02
CA SER A 193 -11.52 -4.89 -0.63
C SER A 193 -11.94 -4.91 0.84
N ASP A 194 -11.55 -5.94 1.59
CA ASP A 194 -12.03 -6.25 2.94
C ASP A 194 -11.05 -5.93 4.07
N LEU A 195 -9.95 -5.24 3.77
CA LEU A 195 -8.94 -4.89 4.77
C LEU A 195 -9.53 -4.00 5.86
N ASP A 196 -9.54 -4.52 7.10
CA ASP A 196 -10.02 -3.79 8.28
C ASP A 196 -8.95 -2.80 8.75
N LEU A 197 -9.25 -1.50 8.68
CA LEU A 197 -8.26 -0.46 8.99
C LEU A 197 -7.75 -0.49 10.43
N PRO A 198 -8.60 -0.57 11.49
CA PRO A 198 -8.12 -0.63 12.86
C PRO A 198 -7.23 -1.85 13.14
N GLY A 199 -7.66 -3.05 12.71
CA GLY A 199 -6.89 -4.28 12.87
C GLY A 199 -5.56 -4.25 12.11
N PHE A 200 -5.56 -3.71 10.89
CA PHE A 200 -4.36 -3.53 10.08
C PHE A 200 -3.34 -2.60 10.76
N LEU A 201 -3.79 -1.43 11.22
CA LEU A 201 -2.92 -0.46 11.90
C LEU A 201 -2.32 -1.03 13.20
N ALA A 202 -3.14 -1.77 13.97
CA ALA A 202 -2.67 -2.43 15.19
C ALA A 202 -1.59 -3.48 14.90
N GLN A 203 -1.79 -4.35 13.89
CA GLN A 203 -0.81 -5.38 13.50
C GLN A 203 0.48 -4.79 12.91
N ALA A 204 0.36 -3.67 12.19
CA ALA A 204 1.49 -2.95 11.62
C ALA A 204 2.20 -2.04 12.65
N GLU A 205 1.68 -1.96 13.88
CA GLU A 205 2.17 -1.07 14.94
C GLU A 205 2.27 0.38 14.46
N LEU A 206 1.32 0.81 13.63
CA LEU A 206 1.29 2.14 13.04
C LEU A 206 0.24 3.00 13.77
N ARG A 207 0.69 4.07 14.42
CA ARG A 207 -0.18 5.04 15.09
C ARG A 207 -0.47 6.20 14.16
N PRO A 208 -1.70 6.35 13.66
CA PRO A 208 -2.03 7.43 12.75
C PRO A 208 -2.11 8.77 13.49
N LEU A 209 -1.56 9.82 12.88
CA LEU A 209 -1.80 11.22 13.26
C LEU A 209 -3.13 11.70 12.71
N SER A 210 -3.47 11.27 11.49
CA SER A 210 -4.75 11.55 10.84
C SER A 210 -5.23 10.42 9.97
N ILE A 211 -6.55 10.29 9.86
CA ILE A 211 -7.24 9.42 8.91
C ILE A 211 -8.33 10.26 8.26
N GLU A 212 -8.22 10.47 6.94
CA GLU A 212 -9.16 11.29 6.16
C GLU A 212 -9.78 10.47 5.02
N LYS A 213 -11.05 10.71 4.69
CA LYS A 213 -11.67 10.24 3.45
C LYS A 213 -11.44 11.26 2.34
N VAL A 214 -10.79 10.82 1.25
CA VAL A 214 -10.22 11.74 0.23
C VAL A 214 -10.85 11.58 -1.16
N SER A 215 -12.05 11.04 -1.26
CA SER A 215 -12.77 10.88 -2.54
C SER A 215 -14.26 11.15 -2.41
N VAL A 216 -14.92 11.40 -3.55
CA VAL A 216 -16.37 11.47 -3.65
C VAL A 216 -16.80 10.43 -4.70
N PRO A 217 -17.54 9.37 -4.30
CA PRO A 217 -17.92 8.99 -2.94
C PRO A 217 -16.69 8.66 -2.04
N PRO A 218 -16.86 8.66 -0.70
CA PRO A 218 -15.73 8.52 0.26
C PRO A 218 -15.20 7.08 0.37
N LEU A 219 -14.66 6.58 -0.73
CA LEU A 219 -14.15 5.20 -0.86
C LEU A 219 -12.71 5.06 -0.38
N TRP A 220 -11.90 6.10 -0.56
CA TRP A 220 -10.47 6.06 -0.26
C TRP A 220 -10.16 6.74 1.06
N SER A 221 -9.28 6.15 1.84
CA SER A 221 -8.77 6.72 3.08
C SER A 221 -7.30 7.07 2.92
N LEU A 222 -6.95 8.26 3.36
CA LEU A 222 -5.58 8.72 3.54
C LEU A 222 -5.22 8.57 5.03
N VAL A 223 -4.22 7.77 5.31
CA VAL A 223 -3.66 7.55 6.64
C VAL A 223 -2.29 8.21 6.67
N ILE A 224 -2.08 9.13 7.60
CA ILE A 224 -0.78 9.77 7.82
C ILE A 224 -0.31 9.42 9.23
N SER A 225 0.91 8.93 9.33
CA SER A 225 1.60 8.60 10.58
C SER A 225 3.01 9.18 10.56
N THR A 226 3.65 9.24 11.72
CA THR A 226 5.09 9.52 11.84
C THR A 226 5.78 8.33 12.49
N LYS A 227 7.06 8.13 12.14
CA LYS A 227 7.91 7.23 12.91
C LYS A 227 8.27 7.91 14.23
N ASP A 228 8.07 7.19 15.35
CA ASP A 228 8.41 7.71 16.67
C ASP A 228 9.86 8.19 16.74
N LEU A 229 10.10 9.26 17.50
CA LEU A 229 11.43 9.72 17.87
C LEU A 229 11.91 8.76 18.98
N HIS A 230 12.96 7.99 18.70
CA HIS A 230 13.63 7.18 19.72
C HIS A 230 14.57 8.02 20.55
#